data_c54b620d07efd54951315b6521455907
#
_entry.id   c54b620d07efd54951315b6521455907
#
_cell.length_a   1.000
_cell.length_b   1.000
_cell.length_c   1.000
_cell.angle_alpha   90.00
_cell.angle_beta   90.00
_cell.angle_gamma   90.00
#
_symmetry.space_group_name_H-M   'P 1'
#
loop_
_entity.id
_entity.type
_entity.pdbx_description
1 polymer ?
#
loop_
_entity_poly.entity_id
_entity_poly.type
_entity_poly.pdbx_seq_one_letter_code
_entity_poly.pdbx_strand_id
1 'polypeptide(L)'
;MPFRVEPTEDARAFRLEGELDLASVDELLDRVGPAAGEPGDLRLDVTDLSFIDSSGLHGLLSLSRKLEGRGIVVVQHASPFVREVFEVTGLDHVDEIRLED
;
A
#
# COMPACT_ATOMS: atom_id res chain seq x y z
N MET A 1 -10.48 6.22 12.63
CA MET A 1 -9.72 5.10 13.20
C MET A 1 -8.24 5.31 12.99
N PRO A 2 -7.41 5.07 14.00
CA PRO A 2 -5.98 5.21 13.82
C PRO A 2 -5.47 4.19 12.81
N PHE A 3 -4.45 4.57 12.07
CA PHE A 3 -3.82 3.71 11.09
C PHE A 3 -3.03 2.60 11.78
N ARG A 4 -3.10 1.38 11.25
CA ARG A 4 -2.35 0.25 11.76
C ARG A 4 -1.85 -0.62 10.61
N VAL A 5 -0.65 -1.14 10.79
CA VAL A 5 -0.09 -2.17 9.91
C VAL A 5 -0.04 -3.47 10.69
N GLU A 6 -0.72 -4.49 10.19
CA GLU A 6 -0.75 -5.81 10.82
C GLU A 6 0.10 -6.77 9.97
N PRO A 7 1.12 -7.39 10.57
CA PRO A 7 1.86 -8.44 9.86
C PRO A 7 0.99 -9.67 9.69
N THR A 8 1.32 -10.49 8.70
CA THR A 8 0.63 -11.76 8.46
C THR A 8 1.65 -12.89 8.56
N GLU A 9 1.20 -14.13 8.34
CA GLU A 9 2.09 -15.28 8.31
C GLU A 9 3.08 -15.20 7.13
N ASP A 10 2.69 -14.47 6.08
CA ASP A 10 3.55 -14.23 4.93
C ASP A 10 4.34 -12.95 5.16
N ALA A 11 5.67 -13.04 5.19
CA ALA A 11 6.53 -11.89 5.42
C ALA A 11 6.42 -10.83 4.32
N ARG A 12 5.80 -11.15 3.19
CA ARG A 12 5.58 -10.23 2.07
C ARG A 12 4.16 -9.69 2.02
N ALA A 13 3.33 -9.99 3.01
CA ALA A 13 1.93 -9.57 3.03
C ALA A 13 1.60 -8.88 4.34
N PHE A 14 0.88 -7.77 4.24
CA PHE A 14 0.49 -6.94 5.40
C PHE A 14 -0.96 -6.54 5.26
N ARG A 15 -1.63 -6.31 6.39
CA ARG A 15 -2.96 -5.72 6.40
C ARG A 15 -2.86 -4.28 6.86
N LEU A 16 -3.53 -3.40 6.13
CA LEU A 16 -3.58 -1.98 6.48
C LEU A 16 -4.98 -1.65 6.96
N GLU A 17 -5.08 -0.95 8.10
CA GLU A 17 -6.35 -0.59 8.72
C GLU A 17 -6.39 0.89 9.04
N GLY A 18 -7.56 1.48 9.00
CA GLY A 18 -7.77 2.86 9.41
C GLY A 18 -7.57 3.86 8.29
N GLU A 19 -6.90 4.97 8.59
CA GLU A 19 -6.74 6.07 7.66
C GLU A 19 -5.27 6.27 7.30
N LEU A 20 -4.96 6.17 6.01
CA LEU A 20 -3.59 6.36 5.53
C LEU A 20 -3.49 7.76 4.92
N ASP A 21 -2.90 8.67 5.69
CA ASP A 21 -2.79 10.09 5.35
C ASP A 21 -1.42 10.62 5.75
N LEU A 22 -1.26 11.94 5.70
CA LEU A 22 0.02 12.58 6.03
C LEU A 22 0.48 12.23 7.45
N ALA A 23 -0.44 12.08 8.39
CA ALA A 23 -0.08 11.79 9.78
C ALA A 23 0.37 10.34 10.00
N SER A 24 0.04 9.44 9.08
CA SER A 24 0.31 8.01 9.27
C SER A 24 1.23 7.40 8.22
N VAL A 25 1.58 8.13 7.17
CA VAL A 25 2.40 7.57 6.08
C VAL A 25 3.77 7.11 6.58
N ASP A 26 4.34 7.79 7.57
CA ASP A 26 5.65 7.39 8.11
C ASP A 26 5.58 6.01 8.78
N GLU A 27 4.46 5.71 9.44
CA GLU A 27 4.28 4.39 10.04
C GLU A 27 4.23 3.30 8.96
N LEU A 28 3.55 3.57 7.85
CA LEU A 28 3.54 2.64 6.72
C LEU A 28 4.97 2.36 6.25
N LEU A 29 5.75 3.41 6.04
CA LEU A 29 7.11 3.27 5.53
C LEU A 29 8.04 2.57 6.53
N ASP A 30 7.86 2.85 7.82
CA ASP A 30 8.66 2.20 8.87
C ASP A 30 8.35 0.72 8.98
N ARG A 31 7.07 0.34 8.86
CA ARG A 31 6.64 -1.04 9.06
C ARG A 31 6.83 -1.91 7.83
N VAL A 32 6.59 -1.37 6.66
CA VAL A 32 6.62 -2.14 5.40
C VAL A 32 7.93 -1.92 4.63
N GLY A 33 8.58 -0.77 4.86
CA GLY A 33 9.81 -0.43 4.16
C GLY A 33 10.88 -1.49 4.17
N PRO A 34 11.19 -2.13 5.32
CA PRO A 34 12.20 -3.20 5.33
C PRO A 34 11.88 -4.35 4.37
N ALA A 35 10.60 -4.74 4.25
CA ALA A 35 10.21 -5.77 3.30
C ALA A 35 10.38 -5.30 1.87
N ALA A 36 10.17 -4.01 1.59
CA ALA A 36 10.37 -3.43 0.26
C ALA A 36 11.85 -3.39 -0.13
N GLY A 37 12.76 -3.49 0.82
CA GLY A 37 14.19 -3.59 0.54
C GLY A 37 14.61 -4.96 0.02
N GLU A 38 13.74 -5.96 0.10
CA GLU A 38 13.99 -7.32 -0.37
C GLU A 38 13.18 -7.59 -1.64
N PRO A 39 13.67 -8.48 -2.53
CA PRO A 39 12.94 -8.78 -3.76
C PRO A 39 11.66 -9.56 -3.50
N GLY A 40 10.70 -9.41 -4.40
CA GLY A 40 9.41 -10.09 -4.34
C GLY A 40 8.25 -9.11 -4.23
N ASP A 41 7.08 -9.56 -4.64
CA ASP A 41 5.88 -8.72 -4.57
C ASP A 41 5.47 -8.48 -3.13
N LEU A 42 5.01 -7.26 -2.85
CA LEU A 42 4.41 -6.92 -1.57
C LEU A 42 2.90 -6.92 -1.73
N ARG A 43 2.21 -7.64 -0.86
CA ARG A 43 0.75 -7.66 -0.86
C ARG A 43 0.22 -6.87 0.32
N LEU A 44 -0.64 -5.90 0.02
CA LEU A 44 -1.25 -5.05 1.03
C LEU A 44 -2.76 -5.26 0.97
N ASP A 45 -3.30 -5.90 2.00
CA ASP A 45 -4.73 -6.10 2.13
C ASP A 45 -5.33 -4.85 2.74
N VAL A 46 -6.15 -4.14 1.98
CA VAL A 46 -6.73 -2.87 2.40
C VAL A 46 -8.24 -2.99 2.68
N THR A 47 -8.70 -4.20 3.01
CA THR A 47 -10.12 -4.42 3.35
C THR A 47 -10.60 -3.42 4.39
N ASP A 48 -9.80 -3.17 5.42
CA ASP A 48 -10.17 -2.31 6.54
C ASP A 48 -9.57 -0.91 6.46
N LEU A 49 -9.05 -0.53 5.30
CA LEU A 49 -8.56 0.83 5.08
C LEU A 49 -9.74 1.70 4.69
N SER A 50 -10.10 2.64 5.57
CA SER A 50 -11.29 3.47 5.38
C SER A 50 -11.02 4.77 4.63
N PHE A 51 -9.75 5.16 4.53
CA PHE A 51 -9.40 6.43 3.91
C PHE A 51 -7.96 6.38 3.39
N ILE A 52 -7.72 7.01 2.25
CA ILE A 52 -6.39 7.24 1.72
C ILE A 52 -6.39 8.57 0.99
N ASP A 53 -5.31 9.35 1.14
CA ASP A 53 -5.14 10.61 0.42
C ASP A 53 -3.84 10.58 -0.40
N SER A 54 -3.46 11.72 -0.97
CA SER A 54 -2.27 11.79 -1.82
C SER A 54 -0.99 11.43 -1.07
N SER A 55 -0.91 11.74 0.23
CA SER A 55 0.26 11.36 1.04
C SER A 55 0.37 9.86 1.17
N GLY A 56 -0.77 9.17 1.39
CA GLY A 56 -0.80 7.72 1.44
C GLY A 56 -0.41 7.10 0.10
N LEU A 57 -0.90 7.66 -1.00
CA LEU A 57 -0.55 7.19 -2.33
C LEU A 57 0.95 7.34 -2.60
N HIS A 58 1.54 8.46 -2.19
CA HIS A 58 2.98 8.66 -2.29
C HIS A 58 3.76 7.63 -1.49
N GLY A 59 3.24 7.25 -0.31
CA GLY A 59 3.84 6.20 0.49
C GLY A 59 3.88 4.88 -0.25
N LEU A 60 2.78 4.51 -0.91
CA LEU A 60 2.72 3.28 -1.70
C LEU A 60 3.69 3.34 -2.88
N LEU A 61 3.79 4.49 -3.55
CA LEU A 61 4.77 4.68 -4.62
C LEU A 61 6.20 4.55 -4.11
N SER A 62 6.48 5.09 -2.92
CA SER A 62 7.81 4.98 -2.32
C SER A 62 8.18 3.53 -2.07
N LEU A 63 7.22 2.70 -1.61
CA LEU A 63 7.45 1.27 -1.43
C LEU A 63 7.76 0.60 -2.76
N SER A 64 7.00 0.94 -3.81
CA SER A 64 7.21 0.34 -5.13
C SER A 64 8.58 0.71 -5.70
N ARG A 65 9.01 1.95 -5.50
CA ARG A 65 10.34 2.39 -5.95
C ARG A 65 11.46 1.70 -5.19
N LYS A 66 11.25 1.43 -3.91
CA LYS A 66 12.23 0.74 -3.09
C LYS A 66 12.44 -0.69 -3.55
N LEU A 67 11.45 -1.30 -4.18
CA LEU A 67 11.58 -2.63 -4.78
C LEU A 67 12.50 -2.64 -6.00
N GLU A 68 12.70 -1.49 -6.64
CA GLU A 68 13.64 -1.32 -7.76
C GLU A 68 13.43 -2.32 -8.90
N GLY A 69 12.18 -2.57 -9.25
CA GLY A 69 11.85 -3.51 -10.33
C GLY A 69 11.96 -4.98 -9.94
N ARG A 70 12.27 -5.30 -8.68
CA ARG A 70 12.39 -6.68 -8.20
C ARG A 70 11.07 -7.27 -7.74
N GLY A 71 9.99 -6.52 -7.88
CA GLY A 71 8.63 -6.91 -7.52
C GLY A 71 7.72 -5.71 -7.63
N ILE A 72 6.43 -5.92 -7.38
CA ILE A 72 5.43 -4.87 -7.42
C ILE A 72 4.66 -4.82 -6.11
N VAL A 73 3.97 -3.71 -5.89
CA VAL A 73 3.04 -3.58 -4.76
C VAL A 73 1.67 -4.01 -5.27
N VAL A 74 1.09 -5.03 -4.64
CA VAL A 74 -0.24 -5.54 -4.98
C VAL A 74 -1.20 -5.09 -3.89
N VAL A 75 -2.17 -4.25 -4.25
CA VAL A 75 -3.19 -3.74 -3.33
C VAL A 75 -4.43 -4.61 -3.49
N GLN A 76 -4.82 -5.30 -2.43
CA GLN A 76 -5.90 -6.28 -2.46
C GLN A 76 -7.13 -5.78 -1.70
N HIS A 77 -8.29 -6.08 -2.25
CA HIS A 77 -9.59 -5.85 -1.59
C HIS A 77 -9.89 -4.37 -1.34
N ALA A 78 -9.49 -3.51 -2.28
CA ALA A 78 -9.78 -2.07 -2.16
C ALA A 78 -11.29 -1.82 -2.17
N SER A 79 -11.75 -1.00 -1.21
CA SER A 79 -13.13 -0.55 -1.20
C SER A 79 -13.41 0.32 -2.43
N PRO A 80 -14.68 0.55 -2.78
CA PRO A 80 -14.99 1.46 -3.90
C PRO A 80 -14.36 2.84 -3.75
N PHE A 81 -14.32 3.37 -2.53
CA PHE A 81 -13.69 4.67 -2.28
C PHE A 81 -12.19 4.63 -2.58
N VAL A 82 -11.48 3.64 -2.04
CA VAL A 82 -10.03 3.52 -2.24
C VAL A 82 -9.72 3.28 -3.71
N ARG A 83 -10.51 2.42 -4.36
CA ARG A 83 -10.34 2.16 -5.79
C ARG A 83 -10.52 3.43 -6.61
N GLU A 84 -11.52 4.25 -6.28
CA GLU A 84 -11.76 5.49 -6.98
C GLU A 84 -10.58 6.46 -6.85
N VAL A 85 -9.98 6.54 -5.65
CA VAL A 85 -8.81 7.41 -5.45
C VAL A 85 -7.65 6.97 -6.36
N PHE A 86 -7.42 5.66 -6.50
CA PHE A 86 -6.41 5.16 -7.43
C PHE A 86 -6.75 5.52 -8.88
N GLU A 87 -8.01 5.37 -9.27
CA GLU A 87 -8.46 5.68 -10.63
C GLU A 87 -8.30 7.16 -10.95
N VAL A 88 -8.74 8.04 -10.05
CA VAL A 88 -8.68 9.48 -10.26
C VAL A 88 -7.23 9.97 -10.37
N THR A 89 -6.31 9.37 -9.64
CA THR A 89 -4.90 9.77 -9.65
C THR A 89 -4.08 9.07 -10.73
N GLY A 90 -4.68 8.09 -11.42
CA GLY A 90 -3.97 7.32 -12.45
C GLY A 90 -3.05 6.24 -11.91
N LEU A 91 -3.04 6.02 -10.58
CA LEU A 91 -2.16 5.02 -9.98
C LEU A 91 -2.59 3.58 -10.26
N ASP A 92 -3.81 3.37 -10.76
CA ASP A 92 -4.24 2.07 -11.23
C ASP A 92 -3.61 1.68 -12.58
N HIS A 93 -2.88 2.63 -13.22
CA HIS A 93 -2.22 2.41 -14.51
C HIS A 93 -0.69 2.41 -14.43
N VAL A 94 -0.11 2.44 -13.23
CA VAL A 94 1.35 2.34 -13.11
C VAL A 94 1.75 0.86 -12.98
N ASP A 95 2.84 0.49 -13.63
CA ASP A 95 3.28 -0.90 -13.68
C ASP A 95 3.73 -1.44 -12.34
N GLU A 96 4.21 -0.56 -11.45
CA GLU A 96 4.79 -0.94 -10.16
C GLU A 96 3.74 -1.20 -9.09
N ILE A 97 2.48 -0.83 -9.34
CA ILE A 97 1.37 -1.03 -8.38
C ILE A 97 0.20 -1.66 -9.14
N ARG A 98 -0.36 -2.72 -8.56
CA ARG A 98 -1.51 -3.41 -9.15
C ARG A 98 -2.63 -3.50 -8.15
N LEU A 99 -3.84 -3.10 -8.57
CA LEU A 99 -5.06 -3.35 -7.80
C LEU A 99 -5.55 -4.76 -8.13
N GLU A 100 -5.82 -5.54 -7.09
CA GLU A 100 -6.28 -6.91 -7.24
C GLU A 100 -7.49 -7.13 -6.34
N ASP A 101 -8.49 -7.81 -6.84
CA ASP A 101 -9.71 -8.11 -6.07
C ASP A 101 -9.51 -9.22 -5.05
#